data_6ee15e3a880cad252b1b285640ba1013
#
_entry.id   6ee15e3a880cad252b1b285640ba1013
#
_cell.length_a   1.000
_cell.length_b   1.000
_cell.length_c   1.000
_cell.angle_alpha   90.00
_cell.angle_beta   90.00
_cell.angle_gamma   90.00
#
_symmetry.space_group_name_H-M   'P 1'
#
loop_
_entity.id
_entity.type
_entity.pdbx_description
1 polymer ?
#
loop_
_entity_poly.entity_id
_entity_poly.type
_entity_poly.pdbx_seq_one_letter_code
_entity_poly.pdbx_strand_id
1 'polypeptide(L)'
;KLKEIGVGKIATVMGRYYAMDRDNRWERVGKAYDAMVYGEGNKADNAVDAIKASYAADVTDEFVVPTVIDENGKISANDSVIFFNFRPDRAREITRTLVDDDFTGFERRNGRFPLYYVCMTQYDATMPNVDVAFKPASLENTFGEYIAKKGLSQLRIAETEKYAHVTFFFNGGEE
;
A
#
# COMPACT_ATOMS: atom_id res chain seq x y z
N LYS A 1 -21.52 5.36 -8.59
CA LYS A 1 -21.72 4.54 -7.37
C LYS A 1 -21.80 5.39 -6.10
N LEU A 2 -20.78 6.23 -5.76
CA LEU A 2 -20.84 7.07 -4.54
C LEU A 2 -22.12 7.95 -4.51
N LYS A 3 -22.50 8.55 -5.65
CA LYS A 3 -23.76 9.32 -5.74
C LYS A 3 -25.00 8.46 -5.53
N GLU A 4 -25.00 7.21 -5.96
CA GLU A 4 -26.12 6.26 -5.78
C GLU A 4 -26.22 5.80 -4.33
N ILE A 5 -25.06 5.57 -3.68
CA ILE A 5 -24.98 5.19 -2.26
C ILE A 5 -25.34 6.39 -1.35
N GLY A 6 -25.08 7.61 -1.82
CA GLY A 6 -25.35 8.84 -1.07
C GLY A 6 -24.36 9.16 0.04
N VAL A 7 -23.28 8.34 0.19
CA VAL A 7 -22.25 8.50 1.23
C VAL A 7 -20.87 8.31 0.63
N GLY A 8 -19.88 8.99 1.21
CA GLY A 8 -18.49 8.90 0.83
C GLY A 8 -18.09 9.90 -0.24
N LYS A 9 -16.79 10.23 -0.25
CA LYS A 9 -16.15 11.15 -1.17
C LYS A 9 -14.80 10.61 -1.60
N ILE A 10 -14.28 11.07 -2.75
CA ILE A 10 -12.89 10.88 -3.12
C ILE A 10 -12.12 12.10 -2.61
N ALA A 11 -11.22 11.90 -1.67
CA ALA A 11 -10.42 12.99 -1.12
C ALA A 11 -9.16 13.27 -1.92
N THR A 12 -8.49 12.21 -2.39
CA THR A 12 -7.27 12.32 -3.21
C THR A 12 -7.27 11.29 -4.33
N VAL A 13 -6.53 11.56 -5.39
CA VAL A 13 -6.23 10.61 -6.46
C VAL A 13 -4.76 10.71 -6.84
N MET A 14 -4.11 9.57 -7.07
CA MET A 14 -2.68 9.51 -7.41
C MET A 14 -2.29 8.17 -8.01
N GLY A 15 -1.23 8.16 -8.78
CA GLY A 15 -0.67 6.96 -9.36
C GLY A 15 0.16 6.14 -8.38
N ARG A 16 0.36 4.87 -8.70
CA ARG A 16 1.13 3.93 -7.87
C ARG A 16 2.61 4.31 -7.74
N TYR A 17 3.15 5.08 -8.67
CA TYR A 17 4.51 5.62 -8.62
C TYR A 17 4.79 6.39 -7.32
N TYR A 18 3.76 7.04 -6.76
CA TYR A 18 3.82 7.79 -5.51
C TYR A 18 3.30 6.99 -4.31
N ALA A 19 2.09 6.47 -4.41
CA ALA A 19 1.39 5.86 -3.28
C ALA A 19 1.75 4.39 -3.04
N MET A 20 2.43 3.75 -3.98
CA MET A 20 2.70 2.32 -3.95
C MET A 20 4.15 2.01 -4.32
N ASP A 21 5.08 2.85 -3.87
CA ASP A 21 6.51 2.56 -3.96
C ASP A 21 6.87 1.35 -3.09
N ARG A 22 7.96 0.67 -3.45
CA ARG A 22 8.51 -0.48 -2.71
C ARG A 22 10.04 -0.52 -2.71
N ASP A 23 10.65 0.57 -3.17
CA ASP A 23 12.09 0.67 -3.39
C ASP A 23 12.72 1.77 -2.51
N ASN A 24 12.02 2.16 -1.42
CA ASN A 24 12.42 3.19 -0.45
C ASN A 24 12.65 4.57 -1.10
N ARG A 25 11.86 4.89 -2.12
CA ARG A 25 11.86 6.21 -2.76
C ARG A 25 11.00 7.18 -1.96
N TRP A 26 11.49 7.54 -0.78
CA TRP A 26 10.74 8.33 0.19
C TRP A 26 10.31 9.72 -0.34
N GLU A 27 11.05 10.28 -1.29
CA GLU A 27 10.66 11.50 -2.00
C GLU A 27 9.35 11.38 -2.81
N ARG A 28 9.00 10.14 -3.21
CA ARG A 28 7.73 9.84 -3.90
C ARG A 28 6.62 9.58 -2.90
N VAL A 29 6.90 8.72 -1.93
CA VAL A 29 5.95 8.34 -0.88
C VAL A 29 5.55 9.56 -0.06
N GLY A 30 6.50 10.48 0.21
CA GLY A 30 6.24 11.75 0.90
C GLY A 30 5.18 12.61 0.20
N LYS A 31 5.22 12.70 -1.13
CA LYS A 31 4.18 13.43 -1.89
C LYS A 31 2.80 12.81 -1.74
N ALA A 32 2.70 11.48 -1.70
CA ALA A 32 1.44 10.80 -1.44
C ALA A 32 0.94 11.05 -0.02
N TYR A 33 1.85 10.98 0.95
CA TYR A 33 1.57 11.30 2.35
C TYR A 33 1.08 12.75 2.51
N ASP A 34 1.79 13.71 1.92
CA ASP A 34 1.45 15.15 1.98
C ASP A 34 0.04 15.41 1.43
N ALA A 35 -0.32 14.77 0.32
CA ALA A 35 -1.66 14.88 -0.23
C ALA A 35 -2.73 14.32 0.71
N MET A 36 -2.49 13.17 1.32
CA MET A 36 -3.46 12.51 2.20
C MET A 36 -3.56 13.16 3.59
N VAL A 37 -2.45 13.64 4.14
CA VAL A 37 -2.40 14.14 5.53
C VAL A 37 -2.48 15.67 5.60
N TYR A 38 -1.78 16.37 4.71
CA TYR A 38 -1.74 17.84 4.74
C TYR A 38 -2.66 18.48 3.71
N GLY A 39 -3.19 17.72 2.76
CA GLY A 39 -3.97 18.26 1.64
C GLY A 39 -3.11 19.04 0.66
N GLU A 40 -1.84 18.68 0.54
CA GLU A 40 -0.86 19.31 -0.34
C GLU A 40 -0.65 18.50 -1.61
N GLY A 41 -0.64 19.15 -2.74
CA GLY A 41 -0.52 18.55 -4.07
C GLY A 41 -1.27 19.35 -5.10
N ASN A 42 -1.43 18.78 -6.27
CA ASN A 42 -2.31 19.37 -7.28
C ASN A 42 -3.74 19.46 -6.75
N LYS A 43 -4.55 20.34 -7.32
CA LYS A 43 -5.96 20.52 -6.94
C LYS A 43 -6.86 20.30 -8.14
N ALA A 44 -8.01 19.68 -7.90
CA ALA A 44 -9.06 19.55 -8.92
C ALA A 44 -10.43 19.43 -8.23
N ASP A 45 -11.48 19.83 -8.92
CA ASP A 45 -12.84 19.81 -8.38
C ASP A 45 -13.44 18.41 -8.29
N ASN A 46 -12.95 17.47 -9.10
CA ASN A 46 -13.33 16.07 -9.04
C ASN A 46 -12.23 15.13 -9.61
N ALA A 47 -12.27 13.88 -9.21
CA ALA A 47 -11.26 12.89 -9.58
C ALA A 47 -11.21 12.57 -11.09
N VAL A 48 -12.35 12.63 -11.79
CA VAL A 48 -12.42 12.34 -13.23
C VAL A 48 -11.69 13.42 -14.02
N ASP A 49 -11.90 14.68 -13.68
CA ASP A 49 -11.26 15.81 -14.37
C ASP A 49 -9.77 15.87 -14.03
N ALA A 50 -9.37 15.50 -12.80
CA ALA A 50 -7.96 15.33 -12.45
C ALA A 50 -7.26 14.31 -13.35
N ILE A 51 -7.86 13.15 -13.57
CA ILE A 51 -7.29 12.10 -14.44
C ILE A 51 -7.27 12.56 -15.91
N LYS A 52 -8.33 13.20 -16.39
CA LYS A 52 -8.36 13.73 -17.77
C LYS A 52 -7.27 14.79 -18.01
N ALA A 53 -7.08 15.68 -17.05
CA ALA A 53 -6.03 16.69 -17.10
C ALA A 53 -4.63 16.06 -17.10
N SER A 54 -4.43 15.02 -16.29
CA SER A 54 -3.17 14.25 -16.27
C SER A 54 -2.90 13.60 -17.62
N TYR A 55 -3.88 12.93 -18.22
CA TYR A 55 -3.76 12.31 -19.54
C TYR A 55 -3.52 13.33 -20.66
N ALA A 56 -4.15 14.49 -20.59
CA ALA A 56 -3.90 15.58 -21.53
C ALA A 56 -2.47 16.13 -21.47
N ALA A 57 -1.78 15.91 -20.36
CA ALA A 57 -0.37 16.23 -20.16
C ALA A 57 0.58 15.03 -20.39
N ASP A 58 0.11 13.97 -21.05
CA ASP A 58 0.85 12.71 -21.29
C ASP A 58 1.34 12.00 -20.01
N VAL A 59 0.71 12.28 -18.88
CA VAL A 59 0.98 11.63 -17.59
C VAL A 59 -0.14 10.63 -17.31
N THR A 60 0.14 9.33 -17.54
CA THR A 60 -0.88 8.29 -17.48
C THR A 60 -0.76 7.43 -16.23
N ASP A 61 -1.87 6.85 -15.82
CA ASP A 61 -2.08 5.80 -14.82
C ASP A 61 -1.12 5.83 -13.62
N GLU A 62 -0.02 5.09 -13.68
CA GLU A 62 0.88 4.94 -12.53
C GLU A 62 1.61 6.22 -12.16
N PHE A 63 1.72 7.17 -13.08
CA PHE A 63 2.46 8.43 -12.90
C PHE A 63 1.58 9.61 -12.51
N VAL A 64 0.27 9.43 -12.37
CA VAL A 64 -0.64 10.51 -11.96
C VAL A 64 -0.14 11.16 -10.68
N VAL A 65 0.15 12.45 -10.76
CA VAL A 65 0.69 13.22 -9.63
C VAL A 65 -0.36 13.31 -8.52
N PRO A 66 0.03 13.22 -7.23
CA PRO A 66 -0.91 13.37 -6.13
C PRO A 66 -1.75 14.64 -6.25
N THR A 67 -3.06 14.45 -6.33
CA THR A 67 -4.06 15.49 -6.54
C THR A 67 -5.13 15.43 -5.46
N VAL A 68 -5.35 16.54 -4.79
CA VAL A 68 -6.36 16.70 -3.74
C VAL A 68 -7.68 17.13 -4.38
N ILE A 69 -8.74 16.40 -4.05
CA ILE A 69 -10.10 16.62 -4.56
C ILE A 69 -10.99 17.24 -3.47
N ASP A 70 -10.84 16.76 -2.22
CA ASP A 70 -11.57 17.30 -1.07
C ASP A 70 -10.61 17.55 0.08
N GLU A 71 -10.36 18.80 0.39
CA GLU A 71 -9.47 19.19 1.50
C GLU A 71 -9.98 18.78 2.89
N ASN A 72 -11.28 18.52 3.02
CA ASN A 72 -11.87 18.04 4.27
C ASN A 72 -11.72 16.53 4.46
N GLY A 73 -11.23 15.81 3.45
CA GLY A 73 -10.99 14.37 3.51
C GLY A 73 -9.58 13.98 3.92
N LYS A 74 -8.83 14.87 4.58
CA LYS A 74 -7.49 14.56 5.10
C LYS A 74 -7.54 13.54 6.21
N ILE A 75 -6.53 12.69 6.27
CA ILE A 75 -6.33 11.76 7.38
C ILE A 75 -5.88 12.56 8.60
N SER A 76 -6.59 12.41 9.71
CA SER A 76 -6.40 13.17 10.94
C SER A 76 -6.34 12.24 12.15
N ALA A 77 -5.89 12.78 13.28
CA ALA A 77 -5.82 12.04 14.54
C ALA A 77 -7.17 11.42 14.93
N ASN A 78 -7.14 10.18 15.37
CA ASN A 78 -8.28 9.35 15.76
C ASN A 78 -9.19 8.90 14.60
N ASP A 79 -8.79 9.10 13.35
CA ASP A 79 -9.49 8.51 12.23
C ASP A 79 -9.31 6.99 12.17
N SER A 80 -10.31 6.33 11.58
CA SER A 80 -10.23 4.92 11.20
C SER A 80 -9.82 4.80 9.74
N VAL A 81 -8.77 4.04 9.49
CA VAL A 81 -8.22 3.80 8.15
C VAL A 81 -8.34 2.33 7.80
N ILE A 82 -8.89 2.02 6.66
CA ILE A 82 -8.86 0.68 6.07
C ILE A 82 -8.04 0.74 4.80
N PHE A 83 -6.87 0.09 4.82
CA PHE A 83 -6.05 -0.02 3.61
C PHE A 83 -6.42 -1.28 2.85
N PHE A 84 -7.10 -1.09 1.74
CA PHE A 84 -7.79 -2.14 1.02
C PHE A 84 -6.87 -3.00 0.11
N ASN A 85 -5.60 -2.68 0.00
CA ASN A 85 -4.64 -3.44 -0.80
C ASN A 85 -4.47 -4.86 -0.25
N PHE A 86 -4.68 -5.85 -1.11
CA PHE A 86 -4.52 -7.25 -0.75
C PHE A 86 -3.04 -7.68 -0.74
N ARG A 87 -2.24 -7.24 -1.71
CA ARG A 87 -0.81 -7.56 -1.78
C ARG A 87 0.00 -6.65 -0.86
N PRO A 88 0.95 -7.21 -0.07
CA PRO A 88 1.70 -6.45 0.92
C PRO A 88 2.83 -5.59 0.35
N ASP A 89 3.50 -6.04 -0.72
CA ASP A 89 4.75 -5.49 -1.22
C ASP A 89 4.73 -3.97 -1.46
N ARG A 90 3.68 -3.46 -2.09
CA ARG A 90 3.50 -2.04 -2.38
C ARG A 90 2.63 -1.29 -1.37
N ALA A 91 2.18 -1.97 -0.32
CA ALA A 91 1.40 -1.35 0.74
C ALA A 91 2.26 -0.97 1.96
N ARG A 92 3.43 -1.60 2.12
CA ARG A 92 4.29 -1.45 3.31
C ARG A 92 4.73 -0.03 3.54
N GLU A 93 5.34 0.60 2.54
CA GLU A 93 5.98 1.90 2.72
C GLU A 93 4.99 2.99 3.11
N ILE A 94 3.91 3.15 2.36
CA ILE A 94 2.90 4.16 2.70
C ILE A 94 2.21 3.88 4.05
N THR A 95 2.01 2.61 4.41
CA THR A 95 1.50 2.27 5.74
C THR A 95 2.47 2.69 6.83
N ARG A 96 3.77 2.36 6.70
CA ARG A 96 4.79 2.76 7.67
C ARG A 96 4.86 4.26 7.88
N THR A 97 4.64 5.08 6.86
CA THR A 97 4.60 6.53 7.02
C THR A 97 3.52 7.00 7.99
N LEU A 98 2.43 6.23 8.13
CA LEU A 98 1.29 6.59 8.97
C LEU A 98 1.35 5.95 10.37
N VAL A 99 1.97 4.76 10.49
CA VAL A 99 1.85 3.96 11.71
C VAL A 99 3.14 3.77 12.52
N ASP A 100 4.32 3.87 11.89
CA ASP A 100 5.59 3.70 12.61
C ASP A 100 5.87 4.88 13.53
N ASP A 101 6.24 4.61 14.79
CA ASP A 101 6.60 5.64 15.76
C ASP A 101 7.91 6.33 15.35
N ASP A 102 8.92 5.54 14.98
CA ASP A 102 10.29 5.97 14.65
C ASP A 102 10.55 6.03 13.14
N PHE A 103 9.59 6.51 12.38
CA PHE A 103 9.73 6.64 10.93
C PHE A 103 10.77 7.71 10.55
N THR A 104 11.72 7.35 9.69
CA THR A 104 12.87 8.19 9.30
C THR A 104 12.97 8.49 7.81
N GLY A 105 12.04 8.02 6.98
CA GLY A 105 12.10 8.18 5.53
C GLY A 105 11.96 9.64 5.05
N PHE A 106 11.18 10.44 5.76
CA PHE A 106 11.07 11.88 5.61
C PHE A 106 10.54 12.51 6.91
N GLU A 107 10.64 13.81 7.03
CA GLU A 107 10.14 14.54 8.20
C GLU A 107 8.61 14.65 8.18
N ARG A 108 7.94 14.11 9.20
CA ARG A 108 6.51 14.31 9.42
C ARG A 108 6.32 15.58 10.26
N ARG A 109 5.88 16.67 9.63
CA ARG A 109 5.76 18.01 10.27
C ARG A 109 4.96 18.00 11.59
N ASN A 110 3.94 17.15 11.69
CA ASN A 110 3.11 17.02 12.88
C ASN A 110 3.45 15.77 13.71
N GLY A 111 4.58 15.12 13.43
CA GLY A 111 4.92 13.84 14.03
C GLY A 111 3.92 12.73 13.66
N ARG A 112 3.96 11.66 14.44
CA ARG A 112 2.94 10.61 14.37
C ARG A 112 1.70 11.01 15.19
N PHE A 113 0.53 10.68 14.69
CA PHE A 113 -0.75 10.85 15.39
C PHE A 113 -1.49 9.50 15.47
N PRO A 114 -2.36 9.31 16.48
CA PRO A 114 -3.05 8.04 16.66
C PRO A 114 -4.07 7.81 15.54
N LEU A 115 -4.07 6.58 15.00
CA LEU A 115 -5.05 6.09 14.04
C LEU A 115 -5.55 4.72 14.47
N TYR A 116 -6.79 4.38 14.14
CA TYR A 116 -7.24 3.00 14.09
C TYR A 116 -7.00 2.47 12.67
N TYR A 117 -5.89 1.78 12.48
CA TYR A 117 -5.41 1.39 11.15
C TYR A 117 -5.59 -0.11 10.91
N VAL A 118 -6.32 -0.47 9.86
CA VAL A 118 -6.57 -1.85 9.47
C VAL A 118 -5.94 -2.14 8.10
N CYS A 119 -4.96 -3.03 8.10
CA CYS A 119 -4.40 -3.60 6.89
C CYS A 119 -5.31 -4.72 6.37
N MET A 120 -5.55 -4.79 5.06
CA MET A 120 -6.35 -5.87 4.50
C MET A 120 -5.72 -7.24 4.77
N THR A 121 -4.39 -7.36 4.57
CA THR A 121 -3.59 -8.53 4.90
C THR A 121 -2.40 -8.13 5.78
N GLN A 122 -1.67 -9.08 6.32
CA GLN A 122 -0.45 -8.78 7.07
C GLN A 122 0.64 -8.27 6.10
N TYR A 123 0.87 -6.96 6.09
CA TYR A 123 1.88 -6.37 5.23
C TYR A 123 3.30 -6.59 5.72
N ASP A 124 3.48 -6.61 7.04
CA ASP A 124 4.74 -6.88 7.71
C ASP A 124 4.45 -7.26 9.17
N ALA A 125 5.05 -8.34 9.65
CA ALA A 125 4.85 -8.82 11.02
C ALA A 125 5.43 -7.86 12.10
N THR A 126 6.38 -6.99 11.71
CA THR A 126 7.02 -6.01 12.60
C THR A 126 6.32 -4.65 12.63
N MET A 127 5.25 -4.47 11.86
CA MET A 127 4.57 -3.20 11.74
C MET A 127 3.74 -2.89 12.99
N PRO A 128 4.02 -1.78 13.69
CA PRO A 128 3.28 -1.42 14.89
C PRO A 128 1.94 -0.74 14.56
N ASN A 129 1.08 -0.61 15.55
CA ASN A 129 -0.13 0.23 15.50
C ASN A 129 -1.10 -0.12 14.36
N VAL A 130 -1.18 -1.40 13.97
CA VAL A 130 -2.09 -1.89 12.93
C VAL A 130 -2.85 -3.13 13.39
N ASP A 131 -4.09 -3.24 12.92
CA ASP A 131 -4.83 -4.48 12.89
C ASP A 131 -4.78 -5.11 11.51
N VAL A 132 -5.04 -6.41 11.42
CA VAL A 132 -5.04 -7.18 10.17
C VAL A 132 -6.40 -7.85 9.99
N ALA A 133 -7.10 -7.49 8.90
CA ALA A 133 -8.43 -8.04 8.59
C ALA A 133 -8.36 -9.53 8.23
N PHE A 134 -7.41 -9.92 7.40
CA PHE A 134 -7.19 -11.30 6.98
C PHE A 134 -5.77 -11.73 7.34
N LYS A 135 -5.64 -12.39 8.46
CA LYS A 135 -4.35 -12.92 8.94
C LYS A 135 -3.86 -14.04 8.03
N PRO A 136 -2.52 -14.23 7.90
CA PRO A 136 -1.97 -15.37 7.18
C PRO A 136 -2.53 -16.69 7.74
N ALA A 137 -2.94 -17.57 6.85
CA ALA A 137 -3.22 -18.96 7.21
C ALA A 137 -1.95 -19.78 7.00
N SER A 138 -1.64 -20.65 7.95
CA SER A 138 -0.59 -21.66 7.74
C SER A 138 -1.05 -22.61 6.64
N LEU A 139 -0.21 -22.78 5.62
CA LEU A 139 -0.45 -23.74 4.55
C LEU A 139 0.28 -25.04 4.88
N GLU A 140 -0.47 -26.06 5.25
CA GLU A 140 0.05 -27.39 5.45
C GLU A 140 0.04 -28.20 4.14
N ASN A 141 0.98 -29.13 4.04
CA ASN A 141 1.05 -30.06 2.93
C ASN A 141 1.25 -29.39 1.57
N THR A 142 2.09 -28.37 1.54
CA THR A 142 2.52 -27.71 0.30
C THR A 142 3.13 -28.73 -0.66
N PHE A 143 3.24 -28.36 -1.95
CA PHE A 143 3.80 -29.28 -2.96
C PHE A 143 5.21 -29.76 -2.56
N GLY A 144 6.05 -28.87 -2.01
CA GLY A 144 7.39 -29.22 -1.55
C GLY A 144 7.38 -30.26 -0.43
N GLU A 145 6.54 -30.07 0.57
CA GLU A 145 6.36 -31.02 1.67
C GLU A 145 5.81 -32.37 1.18
N TYR A 146 4.83 -32.32 0.27
CA TYR A 146 4.25 -33.56 -0.27
C TYR A 146 5.29 -34.39 -1.04
N ILE A 147 6.08 -33.74 -1.90
CA ILE A 147 7.16 -34.40 -2.64
C ILE A 147 8.20 -34.98 -1.68
N ALA A 148 8.62 -34.21 -0.67
CA ALA A 148 9.57 -34.66 0.34
C ALA A 148 9.04 -35.87 1.15
N LYS A 149 7.77 -35.83 1.58
CA LYS A 149 7.10 -36.95 2.27
C LYS A 149 7.07 -38.23 1.43
N LYS A 150 7.11 -38.12 0.11
CA LYS A 150 7.19 -39.26 -0.82
C LYS A 150 8.63 -39.70 -1.09
N GLY A 151 9.63 -39.10 -0.48
CA GLY A 151 11.05 -39.43 -0.70
C GLY A 151 11.54 -39.04 -2.10
N LEU A 152 10.84 -38.11 -2.77
CA LEU A 152 11.20 -37.62 -4.10
C LEU A 152 11.96 -36.31 -4.00
N SER A 153 12.83 -36.08 -4.98
CA SER A 153 13.58 -34.81 -5.08
C SER A 153 12.90 -33.85 -6.05
N GLN A 154 13.07 -32.57 -5.80
CA GLN A 154 12.62 -31.51 -6.69
C GLN A 154 13.74 -30.47 -6.88
N LEU A 155 13.78 -29.86 -8.06
CA LEU A 155 14.63 -28.72 -8.35
C LEU A 155 13.74 -27.53 -8.63
N ARG A 156 14.05 -26.40 -7.98
CA ARG A 156 13.44 -25.08 -8.26
C ARG A 156 14.53 -24.15 -8.75
N ILE A 157 14.32 -23.56 -9.90
CA ILE A 157 15.28 -22.66 -10.53
C ILE A 157 14.55 -21.49 -11.16
N ALA A 158 15.11 -20.30 -10.99
CA ALA A 158 14.61 -19.07 -11.59
C ALA A 158 15.72 -18.04 -11.67
N GLU A 159 15.50 -16.98 -12.43
CA GLU A 159 16.33 -15.78 -12.36
C GLU A 159 16.24 -15.12 -10.97
N THR A 160 17.21 -14.28 -10.64
CA THR A 160 17.31 -13.64 -9.31
C THR A 160 16.03 -12.92 -8.89
N GLU A 161 15.37 -12.23 -9.80
CA GLU A 161 14.11 -11.50 -9.52
C GLU A 161 12.94 -12.43 -9.18
N LYS A 162 13.02 -13.70 -9.56
CA LYS A 162 12.01 -14.71 -9.32
C LYS A 162 12.38 -15.72 -8.23
N TYR A 163 13.51 -15.54 -7.57
CA TYR A 163 13.94 -16.41 -6.48
C TYR A 163 12.84 -16.59 -5.42
N ALA A 164 12.33 -15.50 -4.87
CA ALA A 164 11.26 -15.55 -3.88
C ALA A 164 9.96 -16.20 -4.39
N HIS A 165 9.71 -16.16 -5.70
CA HIS A 165 8.51 -16.78 -6.28
C HIS A 165 8.58 -18.31 -6.25
N VAL A 166 9.75 -18.87 -6.50
CA VAL A 166 9.95 -20.33 -6.55
C VAL A 166 10.36 -20.94 -5.21
N THR A 167 10.66 -20.09 -4.20
CA THR A 167 10.96 -20.50 -2.82
C THR A 167 9.84 -20.07 -1.89
N PHE A 168 9.91 -18.91 -1.31
CA PHE A 168 9.00 -18.37 -0.30
C PHE A 168 7.52 -18.43 -0.73
N PHE A 169 7.16 -17.83 -1.87
CA PHE A 169 5.76 -17.80 -2.31
C PHE A 169 5.24 -19.19 -2.69
N PHE A 170 6.08 -20.01 -3.31
CA PHE A 170 5.69 -21.37 -3.67
C PHE A 170 5.51 -22.28 -2.45
N ASN A 171 6.15 -21.97 -1.34
CA ASN A 171 5.99 -22.66 -0.07
C ASN A 171 4.89 -22.08 0.83
N GLY A 172 4.08 -21.14 0.33
CA GLY A 172 3.00 -20.57 1.12
C GLY A 172 3.47 -19.51 2.13
N GLY A 173 4.65 -18.91 1.91
CA GLY A 173 5.21 -17.87 2.75
C GLY A 173 6.29 -18.34 3.73
N GLU A 174 6.84 -19.53 3.53
CA GLU A 174 7.94 -20.10 4.32
C GLU A 174 9.16 -20.41 3.45
N GLU A 175 10.37 -20.15 3.95
CA GLU A 175 11.66 -20.53 3.34
C GLU A 175 12.23 -21.79 3.96
#